data_d3519b220700e58cf666e75031d82320
#
_entry.id   d3519b220700e58cf666e75031d82320
#
_cell.length_a   1.000
_cell.length_b   1.000
_cell.length_c   1.000
_cell.angle_alpha   90.00
_cell.angle_beta   90.00
_cell.angle_gamma   90.00
#
_symmetry.space_group_name_H-M   'P 1'
#
loop_
_entity.id
_entity.type
_entity.pdbx_description
1 polymer ?
#
loop_
_entity_poly.entity_id
_entity_poly.type
_entity_poly.pdbx_seq_one_letter_code
_entity_poly.pdbx_strand_id
1 'polypeptide(L)'
;MRSSLNDLPSGSTIYIDSNIFIYDVTNHPKYTAASSSFLDRVESCEVVGVASVLGITEVVHKLSIIELSSKLKKKPQSIVSLIKNDPSILDKLETPFIAAQNILSMNLEIINLIIPRLIDALKLMKSYRLLSNDAIHVATMKARGISNIATNDPDFERVDWLTVWKP
;
A
#
# COMPACT_ATOMS: atom_id res chain seq x y z
N MET A 1 -8.83 0.52 -21.14
CA MET A 1 -7.93 -0.65 -21.06
C MET A 1 -7.43 -0.76 -19.63
N ARG A 2 -7.33 -1.94 -19.08
CA ARG A 2 -6.68 -2.12 -17.77
C ARG A 2 -5.17 -2.09 -18.00
N SER A 3 -4.48 -1.14 -17.39
CA SER A 3 -3.02 -1.03 -17.48
C SER A 3 -2.37 -2.03 -16.52
N SER A 4 -1.44 -2.84 -17.01
CA SER A 4 -0.67 -3.79 -16.20
C SER A 4 0.62 -3.14 -15.68
N LEU A 5 1.04 -3.47 -14.47
CA LEU A 5 2.33 -3.02 -13.92
C LEU A 5 3.52 -3.37 -14.82
N ASN A 6 3.40 -4.48 -15.57
CA ASN A 6 4.44 -4.89 -16.52
C ASN A 6 4.59 -3.94 -17.71
N ASP A 7 3.52 -3.20 -18.04
CA ASP A 7 3.50 -2.28 -19.19
C ASP A 7 3.84 -0.83 -18.78
N LEU A 8 4.16 -0.58 -17.50
CA LEU A 8 4.55 0.75 -17.04
C LEU A 8 5.86 1.17 -17.70
N PRO A 9 5.91 2.32 -18.39
CA PRO A 9 7.14 2.78 -19.05
C PRO A 9 8.28 3.05 -18.06
N SER A 10 9.51 2.68 -18.44
CA SER A 10 10.72 3.02 -17.68
C SER A 10 10.83 4.53 -17.50
N GLY A 11 11.36 4.97 -16.35
CA GLY A 11 11.46 6.39 -15.99
C GLY A 11 10.16 7.00 -15.45
N SER A 12 9.05 6.23 -15.41
CA SER A 12 7.79 6.69 -14.83
C SER A 12 7.89 6.86 -13.32
N THR A 13 7.22 7.90 -12.79
CA THR A 13 6.97 8.03 -11.34
C THR A 13 5.60 7.43 -11.00
N ILE A 14 5.55 6.58 -9.99
CA ILE A 14 4.34 5.85 -9.59
C ILE A 14 4.21 5.77 -8.07
N TYR A 15 3.00 6.05 -7.58
CA TYR A 15 2.65 5.83 -6.18
C TYR A 15 2.30 4.37 -5.94
N ILE A 16 2.78 3.79 -4.84
CA ILE A 16 2.63 2.37 -4.52
C ILE A 16 1.69 2.21 -3.34
N ASP A 17 0.56 1.56 -3.58
CA ASP A 17 -0.40 1.20 -2.55
C ASP A 17 0.08 0.00 -1.72
N SER A 18 -0.34 -0.05 -0.46
CA SER A 18 -0.02 -1.09 0.51
C SER A 18 -0.25 -2.52 0.00
N ASN A 19 -1.26 -2.74 -0.85
CA ASN A 19 -1.59 -4.06 -1.34
C ASN A 19 -0.49 -4.69 -2.21
N ILE A 20 0.32 -3.88 -2.92
CA ILE A 20 1.42 -4.38 -3.75
C ILE A 20 2.50 -5.03 -2.88
N PHE A 21 2.92 -4.36 -1.80
CA PHE A 21 3.88 -4.91 -0.83
C PHE A 21 3.32 -6.15 -0.12
N ILE A 22 2.04 -6.14 0.23
CA ILE A 22 1.39 -7.27 0.90
C ILE A 22 1.35 -8.49 -0.01
N TYR A 23 1.04 -8.34 -1.30
CA TYR A 23 1.03 -9.45 -2.25
C TYR A 23 2.40 -10.09 -2.41
N ASP A 24 3.46 -9.27 -2.44
CA ASP A 24 4.83 -9.74 -2.49
C ASP A 24 5.19 -10.54 -1.23
N VAL A 25 5.03 -9.93 -0.05
CA VAL A 25 5.40 -10.55 1.24
C VAL A 25 4.60 -11.82 1.56
N THR A 26 3.31 -11.86 1.20
CA THR A 26 2.43 -13.01 1.52
C THR A 26 2.45 -14.11 0.48
N ASN A 27 3.25 -13.99 -0.58
CA ASN A 27 3.25 -14.92 -1.71
C ASN A 27 1.82 -15.15 -2.25
N HIS A 28 1.09 -14.06 -2.51
CA HIS A 28 -0.30 -14.13 -2.97
C HIS A 28 -0.40 -14.88 -4.31
N PRO A 29 -1.18 -15.98 -4.44
CA PRO A 29 -1.10 -16.92 -5.56
C PRO A 29 -1.35 -16.29 -6.93
N LYS A 30 -2.05 -15.17 -6.99
CA LYS A 30 -2.39 -14.50 -8.25
C LYS A 30 -1.51 -13.28 -8.54
N TYR A 31 -1.06 -12.56 -7.52
CA TYR A 31 -0.51 -11.22 -7.70
C TYR A 31 0.98 -11.12 -7.37
N THR A 32 1.56 -12.10 -6.68
CA THR A 32 2.97 -12.05 -6.27
C THR A 32 3.90 -11.82 -7.45
N ALA A 33 3.81 -12.63 -8.50
CA ALA A 33 4.74 -12.56 -9.63
C ALA A 33 4.81 -11.15 -10.25
N ALA A 34 3.65 -10.50 -10.47
CA ALA A 34 3.59 -9.15 -11.02
C ALA A 34 4.05 -8.09 -10.00
N SER A 35 3.71 -8.27 -8.71
CA SER A 35 4.11 -7.34 -7.65
C SER A 35 5.63 -7.38 -7.41
N SER A 36 6.23 -8.58 -7.28
CA SER A 36 7.68 -8.74 -7.09
C SER A 36 8.45 -8.18 -8.28
N SER A 37 8.09 -8.57 -9.51
CA SER A 37 8.73 -8.04 -10.72
C SER A 37 8.66 -6.52 -10.81
N PHE A 38 7.54 -5.92 -10.43
CA PHE A 38 7.40 -4.46 -10.39
C PHE A 38 8.28 -3.84 -9.29
N LEU A 39 8.33 -4.43 -8.09
CA LEU A 39 9.19 -3.95 -7.00
C LEU A 39 10.68 -4.07 -7.34
N ASP A 40 11.09 -5.10 -8.09
CA ASP A 40 12.46 -5.23 -8.62
C ASP A 40 12.81 -4.08 -9.57
N ARG A 41 11.86 -3.62 -10.40
CA ARG A 41 12.01 -2.45 -11.28
C ARG A 41 12.17 -1.16 -10.49
N VAL A 42 11.47 -1.05 -9.36
CA VAL A 42 11.64 0.08 -8.43
C VAL A 42 13.02 0.04 -7.78
N GLU A 43 13.42 -1.11 -7.27
CA GLU A 43 14.72 -1.29 -6.61
C GLU A 43 15.90 -1.02 -7.54
N SER A 44 15.79 -1.42 -8.81
CA SER A 44 16.79 -1.13 -9.85
C SER A 44 16.73 0.32 -10.38
N CYS A 45 15.86 1.18 -9.82
CA CYS A 45 15.64 2.56 -10.29
C CYS A 45 15.16 2.65 -11.75
N GLU A 46 14.61 1.58 -12.33
CA GLU A 46 14.00 1.61 -13.66
C GLU A 46 12.72 2.47 -13.66
N VAL A 47 11.99 2.44 -12.55
CA VAL A 47 10.85 3.32 -12.27
C VAL A 47 11.02 3.99 -10.91
N VAL A 48 10.50 5.20 -10.76
CA VAL A 48 10.58 5.96 -9.51
C VAL A 48 9.38 5.59 -8.64
N GLY A 49 9.61 4.73 -7.65
CA GLY A 49 8.60 4.32 -6.68
C GLY A 49 8.40 5.37 -5.60
N VAL A 50 7.15 5.66 -5.27
CA VAL A 50 6.77 6.59 -4.20
C VAL A 50 5.77 5.91 -3.28
N ALA A 51 6.01 5.94 -1.97
CA ALA A 51 5.08 5.47 -0.96
C ALA A 51 4.84 6.54 0.09
N SER A 52 3.90 6.34 1.00
CA SER A 52 3.71 7.22 2.14
C SER A 52 3.86 6.47 3.46
N VAL A 53 4.17 7.21 4.53
CA VAL A 53 4.17 6.65 5.89
C VAL A 53 2.83 5.97 6.21
N LEU A 54 1.70 6.51 5.74
CA LEU A 54 0.39 5.88 5.89
C LEU A 54 0.35 4.51 5.21
N GLY A 55 0.81 4.39 3.95
CA GLY A 55 0.82 3.12 3.22
C GLY A 55 1.69 2.07 3.93
N ILE A 56 2.85 2.47 4.48
CA ILE A 56 3.72 1.56 5.25
C ILE A 56 3.01 1.10 6.53
N THR A 57 2.34 2.00 7.27
CA THR A 57 1.59 1.61 8.47
C THR A 57 0.42 0.67 8.15
N GLU A 58 -0.22 0.83 6.99
CA GLU A 58 -1.23 -0.12 6.51
C GLU A 58 -0.64 -1.50 6.20
N VAL A 59 0.55 -1.56 5.59
CA VAL A 59 1.26 -2.84 5.38
C VAL A 59 1.52 -3.52 6.71
N VAL A 60 2.10 -2.81 7.69
CA VAL A 60 2.37 -3.35 9.03
C VAL A 60 1.07 -3.86 9.67
N HIS A 61 0.00 -3.06 9.65
CA HIS A 61 -1.28 -3.45 10.25
C HIS A 61 -1.87 -4.70 9.59
N LYS A 62 -1.97 -4.71 8.26
CA LYS A 62 -2.57 -5.83 7.52
C LYS A 62 -1.74 -7.12 7.67
N LEU A 63 -0.40 -7.04 7.60
CA LEU A 63 0.46 -8.20 7.82
C LEU A 63 0.38 -8.72 9.26
N SER A 64 0.22 -7.84 10.26
CA SER A 64 0.00 -8.26 11.66
C SER A 64 -1.27 -9.09 11.79
N ILE A 65 -2.36 -8.65 11.17
CA ILE A 65 -3.63 -9.41 11.18
C ILE A 65 -3.47 -10.75 10.46
N ILE A 66 -2.80 -10.77 9.30
CA ILE A 66 -2.58 -12.00 8.51
C ILE A 66 -1.73 -13.01 9.30
N GLU A 67 -0.59 -12.57 9.85
CA GLU A 67 0.31 -13.44 10.59
C GLU A 67 -0.34 -14.01 11.85
N LEU A 68 -0.98 -13.17 12.66
CA LEU A 68 -1.68 -13.62 13.86
C LEU A 68 -2.87 -14.52 13.54
N SER A 69 -3.61 -14.22 12.46
CA SER A 69 -4.70 -15.09 11.98
C SER A 69 -4.18 -16.50 11.68
N SER A 70 -3.03 -16.61 11.02
CA SER A 70 -2.38 -17.88 10.70
C SER A 70 -1.85 -18.57 11.97
N LYS A 71 -1.05 -17.88 12.78
CA LYS A 71 -0.41 -18.45 13.99
C LYS A 71 -1.43 -18.90 15.03
N LEU A 72 -2.52 -18.16 15.21
CA LEU A 72 -3.57 -18.47 16.18
C LEU A 72 -4.71 -19.32 15.62
N LYS A 73 -4.71 -19.62 14.30
CA LYS A 73 -5.80 -20.31 13.61
C LYS A 73 -7.18 -19.68 13.87
N LYS A 74 -7.23 -18.35 13.82
CA LYS A 74 -8.44 -17.53 14.04
C LYS A 74 -8.77 -16.71 12.82
N LYS A 75 -10.04 -16.32 12.68
CA LYS A 75 -10.49 -15.45 11.58
C LYS A 75 -9.89 -14.04 11.75
N PRO A 76 -9.47 -13.36 10.67
CA PRO A 76 -8.90 -12.00 10.73
C PRO A 76 -9.75 -11.01 11.54
N GLN A 77 -11.09 -11.09 11.41
CA GLN A 77 -12.03 -10.19 12.10
C GLN A 77 -11.97 -10.30 13.63
N SER A 78 -11.52 -11.44 14.17
CA SER A 78 -11.41 -11.65 15.63
C SER A 78 -10.06 -11.21 16.19
N ILE A 79 -9.04 -11.01 15.36
CA ILE A 79 -7.67 -10.74 15.81
C ILE A 79 -7.58 -9.44 16.61
N VAL A 80 -8.21 -8.37 16.16
CA VAL A 80 -8.19 -7.07 16.87
C VAL A 80 -8.79 -7.20 18.27
N SER A 81 -9.88 -7.96 18.43
CA SER A 81 -10.48 -8.21 19.74
C SER A 81 -9.57 -9.04 20.63
N LEU A 82 -8.89 -10.04 20.07
CA LEU A 82 -7.93 -10.86 20.81
C LEU A 82 -6.74 -10.03 21.32
N ILE A 83 -6.17 -9.16 20.48
CA ILE A 83 -5.09 -8.25 20.86
C ILE A 83 -5.53 -7.32 22.01
N LYS A 84 -6.75 -6.79 21.96
CA LYS A 84 -7.28 -5.92 23.04
C LYS A 84 -7.41 -6.65 24.36
N ASN A 85 -7.74 -7.95 24.35
CA ASN A 85 -7.89 -8.76 25.54
C ASN A 85 -6.53 -9.28 26.08
N ASP A 86 -5.59 -9.54 25.17
CA ASP A 86 -4.26 -10.03 25.50
C ASP A 86 -3.21 -9.39 24.55
N PRO A 87 -2.65 -8.23 24.93
CA PRO A 87 -1.64 -7.56 24.11
C PRO A 87 -0.34 -8.36 23.91
N SER A 88 -0.04 -9.34 24.76
CA SER A 88 1.17 -10.20 24.62
C SER A 88 1.17 -11.02 23.33
N ILE A 89 0.01 -11.15 22.68
CA ILE A 89 -0.10 -11.75 21.35
C ILE A 89 0.77 -11.04 20.31
N LEU A 90 1.01 -9.73 20.47
CA LEU A 90 1.87 -8.95 19.57
C LEU A 90 3.35 -9.39 19.61
N ASP A 91 3.79 -10.02 20.70
CA ASP A 91 5.17 -10.55 20.82
C ASP A 91 5.45 -11.69 19.81
N LYS A 92 4.40 -12.24 19.20
CA LYS A 92 4.49 -13.29 18.17
C LYS A 92 4.73 -12.74 16.75
N LEU A 93 4.70 -11.42 16.59
CA LEU A 93 4.85 -10.78 15.29
C LEU A 93 6.32 -10.70 14.86
N GLU A 94 6.59 -11.09 13.62
CA GLU A 94 7.90 -11.00 12.97
C GLU A 94 7.79 -10.39 11.57
N THR A 95 6.90 -10.96 10.76
CA THR A 95 6.73 -10.58 9.34
C THR A 95 6.48 -9.09 9.11
N PRO A 96 5.60 -8.40 9.86
CA PRO A 96 5.32 -6.98 9.62
C PRO A 96 6.54 -6.09 9.88
N PHE A 97 7.38 -6.44 10.87
CA PHE A 97 8.58 -5.65 11.18
C PHE A 97 9.66 -5.83 10.12
N ILE A 98 9.89 -7.07 9.67
CA ILE A 98 10.82 -7.37 8.58
C ILE A 98 10.36 -6.69 7.29
N ALA A 99 9.08 -6.78 6.95
CA ALA A 99 8.53 -6.14 5.77
C ALA A 99 8.70 -4.61 5.80
N ALA A 100 8.40 -3.97 6.94
CA ALA A 100 8.59 -2.53 7.09
C ALA A 100 10.07 -2.13 6.92
N GLN A 101 11.00 -2.86 7.52
CA GLN A 101 12.44 -2.61 7.36
C GLN A 101 12.88 -2.75 5.90
N ASN A 102 12.42 -3.80 5.22
CA ASN A 102 12.74 -4.00 3.80
C ASN A 102 12.20 -2.85 2.94
N ILE A 103 10.94 -2.45 3.14
CA ILE A 103 10.34 -1.30 2.41
C ILE A 103 11.13 -0.01 2.67
N LEU A 104 11.52 0.26 3.93
CA LEU A 104 12.30 1.43 4.29
C LEU A 104 13.72 1.44 3.71
N SER A 105 14.25 0.26 3.35
CA SER A 105 15.58 0.09 2.74
C SER A 105 15.54 0.10 1.21
N MET A 106 14.36 0.02 0.59
CA MET A 106 14.21 0.06 -0.87
C MET A 106 14.52 1.45 -1.44
N ASN A 107 14.86 1.49 -2.72
CA ASN A 107 15.00 2.71 -3.51
C ASN A 107 13.64 3.42 -3.74
N LEU A 108 12.97 3.82 -2.65
CA LEU A 108 11.67 4.48 -2.65
C LEU A 108 11.76 5.91 -2.12
N GLU A 109 10.98 6.81 -2.70
CA GLU A 109 10.66 8.06 -2.03
C GLU A 109 9.51 7.83 -1.03
N ILE A 110 9.76 8.11 0.27
CA ILE A 110 8.73 7.97 1.31
C ILE A 110 8.23 9.35 1.72
N ILE A 111 6.94 9.58 1.55
CA ILE A 111 6.30 10.87 1.82
C ILE A 111 5.69 10.87 3.22
N ASN A 112 6.03 11.91 3.99
CA ASN A 112 5.41 12.18 5.28
C ASN A 112 3.98 12.72 5.12
N LEU A 113 3.11 12.33 6.03
CA LEU A 113 1.77 12.87 6.12
C LEU A 113 1.80 14.20 6.90
N ILE A 114 1.24 15.24 6.30
CA ILE A 114 1.15 16.58 6.89
C ILE A 114 -0.31 17.05 6.94
N ILE A 115 -0.63 17.95 7.88
CA ILE A 115 -2.01 18.44 8.09
C ILE A 115 -2.69 18.94 6.81
N PRO A 116 -2.05 19.72 5.93
CA PRO A 116 -2.68 20.14 4.67
C PRO A 116 -3.20 18.97 3.82
N ARG A 117 -2.55 17.81 3.83
CA ARG A 117 -3.00 16.61 3.09
C ARG A 117 -4.29 16.05 3.65
N LEU A 118 -4.45 16.08 4.98
CA LEU A 118 -5.71 15.68 5.62
C LEU A 118 -6.85 16.61 5.22
N ILE A 119 -6.62 17.93 5.18
CA ILE A 119 -7.64 18.93 4.78
C ILE A 119 -8.07 18.68 3.32
N ASP A 120 -7.12 18.43 2.41
CA ASP A 120 -7.42 18.12 1.02
C ASP A 120 -8.17 16.78 0.89
N ALA A 121 -7.76 15.77 1.66
CA ALA A 121 -8.42 14.47 1.68
C ALA A 121 -9.91 14.57 2.05
N LEU A 122 -10.28 15.40 3.03
CA LEU A 122 -11.69 15.59 3.41
C LEU A 122 -12.56 16.08 2.24
N LYS A 123 -12.00 16.89 1.34
CA LYS A 123 -12.68 17.33 0.10
C LYS A 123 -12.79 16.18 -0.89
N LEU A 124 -11.69 15.43 -1.09
CA LEU A 124 -11.61 14.31 -2.02
C LEU A 124 -12.51 13.13 -1.62
N MET A 125 -12.70 12.87 -0.31
CA MET A 125 -13.68 11.91 0.20
C MET A 125 -15.08 12.17 -0.38
N LYS A 126 -15.52 13.41 -0.38
CA LYS A 126 -16.84 13.79 -0.92
C LYS A 126 -16.87 13.74 -2.43
N SER A 127 -15.84 14.27 -3.10
CA SER A 127 -15.80 14.39 -4.55
C SER A 127 -15.76 13.03 -5.24
N TYR A 128 -14.95 12.10 -4.72
CA TYR A 128 -14.71 10.80 -5.33
C TYR A 128 -15.32 9.62 -4.56
N ARG A 129 -16.03 9.88 -3.45
CA ARG A 129 -16.64 8.84 -2.58
C ARG A 129 -15.60 7.82 -2.08
N LEU A 130 -14.46 8.34 -1.63
CA LEU A 130 -13.37 7.55 -1.08
C LEU A 130 -13.46 7.42 0.44
N LEU A 131 -12.92 6.36 0.98
CA LEU A 131 -12.66 6.27 2.42
C LEU A 131 -11.47 7.16 2.81
N SER A 132 -11.28 7.39 4.11
CA SER A 132 -10.31 8.37 4.62
C SER A 132 -8.87 8.09 4.16
N ASN A 133 -8.43 6.83 4.24
CA ASN A 133 -7.06 6.48 3.87
C ASN A 133 -6.84 6.64 2.37
N ASP A 134 -7.76 6.16 1.53
CA ASP A 134 -7.68 6.30 0.07
C ASP A 134 -7.64 7.77 -0.33
N ALA A 135 -8.47 8.59 0.30
CA ALA A 135 -8.50 10.03 0.05
C ALA A 135 -7.18 10.72 0.46
N ILE A 136 -6.52 10.26 1.54
CA ILE A 136 -5.20 10.75 1.96
C ILE A 136 -4.13 10.36 0.93
N HIS A 137 -4.15 9.13 0.43
CA HIS A 137 -3.27 8.70 -0.66
C HIS A 137 -3.45 9.58 -1.89
N VAL A 138 -4.69 9.78 -2.33
CA VAL A 138 -5.01 10.65 -3.49
C VAL A 138 -4.59 12.11 -3.26
N ALA A 139 -4.81 12.67 -2.06
CA ALA A 139 -4.36 14.01 -1.71
C ALA A 139 -2.83 14.14 -1.75
N THR A 140 -2.13 13.09 -1.29
CA THR A 140 -0.66 13.03 -1.30
C THR A 140 -0.14 12.98 -2.74
N MET A 141 -0.72 12.14 -3.58
CA MET A 141 -0.38 12.04 -4.99
C MET A 141 -0.62 13.36 -5.73
N LYS A 142 -1.77 13.98 -5.54
CA LYS A 142 -2.13 15.26 -6.15
C LYS A 142 -1.12 16.36 -5.82
N ALA A 143 -0.70 16.43 -4.55
CA ALA A 143 0.26 17.44 -4.11
C ALA A 143 1.67 17.23 -4.67
N ARG A 144 1.99 16.01 -5.08
CA ARG A 144 3.28 15.66 -5.70
C ARG A 144 3.20 15.63 -7.22
N GLY A 145 2.04 15.89 -7.81
CA GLY A 145 1.84 15.81 -9.26
C GLY A 145 1.96 14.38 -9.81
N ILE A 146 1.68 13.36 -8.98
CA ILE A 146 1.77 11.95 -9.36
C ILE A 146 0.38 11.48 -9.81
N SER A 147 0.28 11.01 -11.04
CA SER A 147 -0.98 10.49 -11.62
C SER A 147 -1.00 8.97 -11.75
N ASN A 148 0.12 8.28 -11.68
CA ASN A 148 0.19 6.83 -11.74
C ASN A 148 0.09 6.22 -10.34
N ILE A 149 -0.73 5.17 -10.17
CA ILE A 149 -0.83 4.40 -8.94
C ILE A 149 -0.75 2.89 -9.24
N ALA A 150 0.13 2.19 -8.51
CA ALA A 150 0.21 0.74 -8.47
C ALA A 150 -0.76 0.23 -7.40
N THR A 151 -1.89 -0.35 -7.82
CA THR A 151 -2.90 -0.86 -6.89
C THR A 151 -3.84 -1.85 -7.57
N ASN A 152 -4.39 -2.77 -6.78
CA ASN A 152 -5.51 -3.63 -7.22
C ASN A 152 -6.87 -3.14 -6.69
N ASP A 153 -6.89 -2.05 -5.93
CA ASP A 153 -8.13 -1.51 -5.35
C ASP A 153 -8.93 -0.74 -6.42
N PRO A 154 -10.19 -1.14 -6.70
CA PRO A 154 -11.03 -0.47 -7.68
C PRO A 154 -11.48 0.92 -7.24
N ASP A 155 -11.39 1.28 -5.97
CA ASP A 155 -11.84 2.57 -5.47
C ASP A 155 -11.06 3.73 -6.07
N PHE A 156 -9.78 3.53 -6.41
CA PHE A 156 -8.96 4.52 -7.11
C PHE A 156 -9.38 4.76 -8.57
N GLU A 157 -10.12 3.84 -9.20
CA GLU A 157 -10.68 4.03 -10.56
C GLU A 157 -11.76 5.13 -10.61
N ARG A 158 -12.28 5.56 -9.44
CA ARG A 158 -13.23 6.69 -9.36
C ARG A 158 -12.57 8.05 -9.55
N VAL A 159 -11.26 8.12 -9.46
CA VAL A 159 -10.49 9.36 -9.54
C VAL A 159 -10.03 9.55 -10.99
N ASP A 160 -10.69 10.43 -11.71
CA ASP A 160 -10.62 10.61 -13.16
C ASP A 160 -9.24 10.99 -13.73
N TRP A 161 -8.38 11.60 -12.90
CA TRP A 161 -7.02 11.98 -13.30
C TRP A 161 -5.95 10.94 -12.94
N LEU A 162 -6.32 9.84 -12.28
CA LEU A 162 -5.41 8.74 -11.97
C LEU A 162 -5.35 7.71 -13.10
N THR A 163 -4.16 7.20 -13.34
CA THR A 163 -3.92 5.99 -14.14
C THR A 163 -3.62 4.85 -13.17
N VAL A 164 -4.53 3.87 -13.12
CA VAL A 164 -4.40 2.71 -12.23
C VAL A 164 -3.69 1.57 -12.95
N TRP A 165 -2.55 1.15 -12.39
CA TRP A 165 -1.73 0.05 -12.86
C TRP A 165 -1.92 -1.16 -11.94
N LYS A 166 -2.33 -2.31 -12.52
CA LYS A 166 -2.70 -3.51 -11.76
C LYS A 166 -1.64 -4.60 -11.83
N PRO A 167 -1.45 -5.37 -10.73
CA PRO A 167 -0.60 -6.54 -10.74
C PRO A 167 -1.21 -7.73 -11.48
#